data_edcda09e0f97f622ebdfa56278d26d15
#
_entry.id   edcda09e0f97f622ebdfa56278d26d15
#
_cell.length_a   1.000
_cell.length_b   1.000
_cell.length_c   1.000
_cell.angle_alpha   90.00
_cell.angle_beta   90.00
_cell.angle_gamma   90.00
#
_symmetry.space_group_name_H-M   'P 1'
#
loop_
_entity.id
_entity.type
_entity.pdbx_description
1 polymer ?
#
loop_
_entity_poly.entity_id
_entity_poly.type
_entity_poly.pdbx_seq_one_letter_code
_entity_poly.pdbx_strand_id
1 'polypeptide(L)'
;MIVQADCEPPLTLRNQIAAMPEIAVIDEFKGCEGTPTAAFLEGYDMVVSQSDSEYENNSLYGDALANYVDSGGVVVQYAYDNWDGGEVSNGPTGRFASGGYEPFIPGPNPNELTTLGTFDTSSPLMQGVTKLEAEFNTDPTLAPGATLVAKWADGRDAIAYKGRVVSISAYTGDQNPGEPDEWSGDFGRLTVNAVHWLGRQTLTVTNSNPVGGTVSGPGLSCGTTCSAVFTFQSSVPLTAAANNGFAFAGYSGACGGASCTLTMDAPKAVSANFETFKLAKKVGRNKKRGTGVLKVTVGGAGTLLLKGKSVKRQTKTASAAGVIKLPLTAKAKARKALKNTGKAKIKFEISFTPNGGTAATQTKSVVLKRS
;
A
#
# COMPACT_ATOMS: atom_id res chain seq x y z
N MET A 1 3.99 -15.54 13.88
CA MET A 1 4.80 -16.12 14.98
C MET A 1 4.12 -15.88 16.30
N ILE A 2 3.97 -16.87 17.12
CA ILE A 2 3.59 -16.74 18.54
C ILE A 2 4.83 -17.02 19.39
N VAL A 3 5.20 -16.09 20.26
CA VAL A 3 6.31 -16.22 21.23
C VAL A 3 5.69 -16.25 22.61
N GLN A 4 5.90 -17.35 23.33
CA GLN A 4 5.30 -17.58 24.62
C GLN A 4 6.35 -17.95 25.67
N ALA A 5 6.24 -17.34 26.86
CA ALA A 5 7.21 -17.50 27.93
C ALA A 5 6.99 -18.78 28.75
N ASP A 6 5.76 -19.22 28.95
CA ASP A 6 5.38 -20.37 29.80
C ASP A 6 5.58 -21.76 29.15
N CYS A 7 6.21 -21.82 27.98
CA CYS A 7 6.51 -23.04 27.23
C CYS A 7 5.32 -23.87 26.72
N GLU A 8 4.10 -23.52 27.07
CA GLU A 8 2.88 -24.17 26.58
C GLU A 8 2.25 -23.31 25.49
N PRO A 9 1.99 -23.84 24.29
CA PRO A 9 1.41 -23.05 23.22
C PRO A 9 -0.05 -22.70 23.53
N PRO A 10 -0.52 -21.47 23.23
CA PRO A 10 -1.93 -21.08 23.37
C PRO A 10 -2.76 -21.70 22.23
N LEU A 11 -3.08 -22.99 22.34
CA LEU A 11 -3.68 -23.76 21.25
C LEU A 11 -5.02 -23.18 20.79
N THR A 12 -5.84 -22.70 21.73
CA THR A 12 -7.14 -22.11 21.41
C THR A 12 -6.99 -20.82 20.63
N LEU A 13 -6.14 -19.88 21.06
CA LEU A 13 -5.84 -18.66 20.31
C LEU A 13 -5.22 -18.96 18.97
N ARG A 14 -4.23 -19.85 18.92
CA ARG A 14 -3.57 -20.31 17.70
C ARG A 14 -4.57 -20.87 16.70
N ASN A 15 -5.51 -21.71 17.13
CA ASN A 15 -6.53 -22.31 16.27
C ASN A 15 -7.52 -21.27 15.76
N GLN A 16 -7.90 -20.28 16.57
CA GLN A 16 -8.70 -19.15 16.10
C GLN A 16 -7.98 -18.36 15.00
N ILE A 17 -6.69 -18.06 15.17
CA ILE A 17 -5.87 -17.37 14.16
C ILE A 17 -5.75 -18.23 12.90
N ALA A 18 -5.43 -19.54 13.04
CA ALA A 18 -5.27 -20.46 11.92
C ALA A 18 -6.54 -20.66 11.08
N ALA A 19 -7.72 -20.47 11.67
CA ALA A 19 -8.99 -20.56 10.97
C ALA A 19 -9.27 -19.37 10.02
N MET A 20 -8.47 -18.31 10.09
CA MET A 20 -8.63 -17.13 9.22
C MET A 20 -8.01 -17.41 7.84
N PRO A 21 -8.74 -17.22 6.73
CA PRO A 21 -8.28 -17.57 5.39
C PRO A 21 -7.06 -16.77 4.90
N GLU A 22 -6.81 -15.63 5.51
CA GLU A 22 -5.68 -14.75 5.23
C GLU A 22 -4.36 -15.18 5.88
N ILE A 23 -4.40 -16.12 6.82
CA ILE A 23 -3.22 -16.62 7.54
C ILE A 23 -2.65 -17.84 6.81
N ALA A 24 -1.43 -17.72 6.33
CA ALA A 24 -0.77 -18.79 5.58
C ALA A 24 0.04 -19.74 6.48
N VAL A 25 0.69 -19.20 7.50
CA VAL A 25 1.60 -19.94 8.41
C VAL A 25 1.50 -19.36 9.81
N ILE A 26 1.49 -20.24 10.81
CA ILE A 26 1.66 -19.90 12.21
C ILE A 26 2.76 -20.81 12.77
N ASP A 27 3.85 -20.20 13.22
CA ASP A 27 4.90 -20.88 13.94
C ASP A 27 4.88 -20.45 15.41
N GLU A 28 5.42 -21.26 16.28
CA GLU A 28 5.51 -21.06 17.71
C GLU A 28 6.97 -21.04 18.12
N PHE A 29 7.29 -20.18 19.08
CA PHE A 29 8.61 -20.08 19.67
C PHE A 29 8.49 -20.10 21.20
N LYS A 30 9.17 -21.05 21.82
CA LYS A 30 9.19 -21.18 23.28
C LYS A 30 10.15 -20.17 23.86
N GLY A 31 9.61 -19.06 24.34
CA GLY A 31 10.39 -17.99 24.94
C GLY A 31 11.05 -18.33 26.25
N CYS A 32 10.60 -19.41 26.93
CA CYS A 32 11.19 -19.98 28.12
C CYS A 32 12.47 -20.82 27.86
N GLU A 33 12.65 -21.34 26.64
CA GLU A 33 13.79 -22.17 26.24
C GLU A 33 14.79 -21.44 25.37
N GLY A 34 14.45 -20.22 24.90
CA GLY A 34 15.32 -19.45 24.00
C GLY A 34 14.82 -18.02 23.79
N THR A 35 15.69 -17.21 23.19
CA THR A 35 15.38 -15.82 22.86
C THR A 35 15.46 -15.61 21.35
N PRO A 36 14.36 -15.27 20.64
CA PRO A 36 14.39 -15.07 19.20
C PRO A 36 15.15 -13.80 18.85
N THR A 37 15.94 -13.85 17.78
CA THR A 37 16.62 -12.67 17.26
C THR A 37 15.67 -11.81 16.40
N ALA A 38 15.96 -10.51 16.26
CA ALA A 38 15.20 -9.64 15.37
C ALA A 38 15.17 -10.17 13.91
N ALA A 39 16.30 -10.65 13.40
CA ALA A 39 16.39 -11.23 12.05
C ALA A 39 15.52 -12.48 11.87
N PHE A 40 15.34 -13.27 12.92
CA PHE A 40 14.41 -14.40 12.90
C PHE A 40 12.95 -13.91 12.87
N LEU A 41 12.61 -12.93 13.69
CA LEU A 41 11.26 -12.35 13.76
C LEU A 41 10.87 -11.63 12.44
N GLU A 42 11.83 -11.04 11.73
CA GLU A 42 11.60 -10.37 10.43
C GLU A 42 11.07 -11.31 9.33
N GLY A 43 11.18 -12.63 9.51
CA GLY A 43 10.55 -13.62 8.65
C GLY A 43 9.02 -13.67 8.72
N TYR A 44 8.41 -12.97 9.69
CA TYR A 44 6.96 -12.98 9.95
C TYR A 44 6.36 -11.58 9.83
N ASP A 45 5.10 -11.51 9.39
CA ASP A 45 4.37 -10.25 9.30
C ASP A 45 3.90 -9.74 10.67
N MET A 46 3.73 -10.67 11.64
CA MET A 46 3.28 -10.36 12.99
C MET A 46 3.94 -11.28 14.01
N VAL A 47 4.22 -10.72 15.18
CA VAL A 47 4.61 -11.44 16.40
C VAL A 47 3.50 -11.24 17.44
N VAL A 48 2.96 -12.35 17.96
CA VAL A 48 2.13 -12.36 19.15
C VAL A 48 3.04 -12.68 20.32
N SER A 49 3.05 -11.84 21.33
CA SER A 49 3.85 -11.96 22.55
C SER A 49 2.93 -12.09 23.74
N GLN A 50 3.10 -13.15 24.51
CA GLN A 50 2.37 -13.32 25.77
C GLN A 50 3.20 -14.11 26.78
N SER A 51 2.95 -13.85 28.06
CA SER A 51 3.67 -14.49 29.15
C SER A 51 2.73 -14.78 30.31
N ASP A 52 2.98 -15.88 30.99
CA ASP A 52 2.54 -16.18 32.37
C ASP A 52 3.74 -16.52 33.25
N SER A 53 4.93 -16.50 32.69
CA SER A 53 6.21 -16.69 33.35
C SER A 53 7.29 -15.82 32.69
N GLU A 54 8.53 -15.89 33.15
CA GLU A 54 9.63 -15.13 32.56
C GLU A 54 10.09 -15.73 31.23
N TYR A 55 10.41 -14.89 30.28
CA TYR A 55 11.19 -15.29 29.10
C TYR A 55 12.61 -15.67 29.53
N GLU A 56 13.27 -16.55 28.77
CA GLU A 56 14.67 -16.90 29.03
C GLU A 56 15.55 -15.64 29.19
N ASN A 57 15.28 -14.61 28.42
CA ASN A 57 15.94 -13.31 28.55
C ASN A 57 15.00 -12.17 28.12
N ASN A 58 14.28 -11.60 29.08
CA ASN A 58 13.32 -10.51 28.86
C ASN A 58 13.94 -9.29 28.17
N SER A 59 15.20 -8.94 28.49
CA SER A 59 15.85 -7.77 27.92
C SER A 59 16.28 -7.98 26.47
N LEU A 60 16.93 -9.10 26.15
CA LEU A 60 17.30 -9.41 24.77
C LEU A 60 16.07 -9.62 23.88
N TYR A 61 15.00 -10.21 24.41
CA TYR A 61 13.75 -10.35 23.69
C TYR A 61 13.10 -8.98 23.41
N GLY A 62 13.07 -8.10 24.40
CA GLY A 62 12.58 -6.74 24.19
C GLY A 62 13.41 -5.93 23.19
N ASP A 63 14.74 -6.11 23.17
CA ASP A 63 15.60 -5.50 22.14
C ASP A 63 15.28 -6.06 20.74
N ALA A 64 15.03 -7.37 20.64
CA ALA A 64 14.64 -8.00 19.37
C ALA A 64 13.28 -7.52 18.88
N LEU A 65 12.27 -7.42 19.75
CA LEU A 65 10.94 -6.87 19.42
C LEU A 65 11.02 -5.41 18.95
N ALA A 66 11.79 -4.58 19.66
CA ALA A 66 11.96 -3.18 19.27
C ALA A 66 12.61 -3.04 17.87
N ASN A 67 13.65 -3.83 17.57
CA ASN A 67 14.26 -3.88 16.24
C ASN A 67 13.27 -4.37 15.18
N TYR A 68 12.48 -5.39 15.51
CA TYR A 68 11.44 -5.93 14.62
C TYR A 68 10.37 -4.88 14.30
N VAL A 69 9.88 -4.12 15.29
CA VAL A 69 8.92 -3.01 15.08
C VAL A 69 9.54 -1.92 14.20
N ASP A 70 10.80 -1.53 14.46
CA ASP A 70 11.51 -0.52 13.65
C ASP A 70 11.68 -0.97 12.20
N SER A 71 11.87 -2.27 11.95
CA SER A 71 11.93 -2.85 10.61
C SER A 71 10.55 -2.93 9.94
N GLY A 72 9.46 -2.60 10.65
CA GLY A 72 8.08 -2.53 10.16
C GLY A 72 7.22 -3.75 10.50
N GLY A 73 7.65 -4.59 11.43
CA GLY A 73 6.84 -5.68 11.98
C GLY A 73 5.72 -5.20 12.90
N VAL A 74 4.72 -6.02 13.09
CA VAL A 74 3.60 -5.78 14.01
C VAL A 74 3.72 -6.67 15.22
N VAL A 75 3.58 -6.10 16.42
CA VAL A 75 3.53 -6.85 17.67
C VAL A 75 2.13 -6.77 18.26
N VAL A 76 1.57 -7.91 18.63
CA VAL A 76 0.36 -8.00 19.46
C VAL A 76 0.78 -8.58 20.80
N GLN A 77 0.73 -7.75 21.82
CA GLN A 77 1.12 -8.07 23.18
C GLN A 77 -0.11 -8.38 24.00
N TYR A 78 -0.11 -9.51 24.65
CA TYR A 78 -1.15 -9.94 25.59
C TYR A 78 -0.68 -9.78 27.04
N ALA A 79 -1.59 -9.82 28.02
CA ALA A 79 -1.22 -9.98 29.40
C ALA A 79 -0.54 -11.38 29.59
N TYR A 80 0.40 -11.56 30.44
CA TYR A 80 0.99 -10.64 31.39
C TYR A 80 2.27 -9.93 30.92
N ASP A 81 2.48 -9.80 29.64
CA ASP A 81 3.58 -8.99 29.11
C ASP A 81 3.51 -7.53 29.61
N ASN A 82 2.34 -7.06 30.00
CA ASN A 82 2.09 -5.72 30.55
C ASN A 82 1.71 -5.74 32.04
N TRP A 83 2.17 -6.73 32.78
CA TRP A 83 1.97 -6.86 34.21
C TRP A 83 3.13 -6.26 35.00
N ASP A 84 2.80 -5.45 36.02
CA ASP A 84 3.74 -5.01 37.05
C ASP A 84 3.67 -5.94 38.27
N GLY A 85 4.51 -6.96 38.25
CA GLY A 85 4.68 -7.92 39.34
C GLY A 85 5.53 -7.38 40.52
N GLY A 86 5.90 -6.09 40.48
CA GLY A 86 6.76 -5.47 41.49
C GLY A 86 8.24 -5.75 41.23
N GLU A 87 8.82 -6.80 41.82
CA GLU A 87 10.25 -7.12 41.65
C GLU A 87 10.55 -7.88 40.35
N VAL A 88 9.54 -8.51 39.74
CA VAL A 88 9.66 -9.35 38.53
C VAL A 88 8.66 -8.89 37.47
N SER A 89 9.16 -8.52 36.29
CA SER A 89 8.35 -8.28 35.09
C SER A 89 8.36 -9.53 34.23
N ASN A 90 7.21 -10.11 33.97
CA ASN A 90 7.10 -11.25 33.05
C ASN A 90 7.27 -10.86 31.59
N GLY A 91 7.06 -9.59 31.25
CA GLY A 91 7.09 -9.09 29.88
C GLY A 91 8.46 -8.80 29.30
N PRO A 92 8.54 -8.51 28.00
CA PRO A 92 9.75 -8.06 27.33
C PRO A 92 10.20 -6.71 27.89
N THR A 93 11.46 -6.63 28.34
CA THR A 93 12.08 -5.41 28.87
C THR A 93 13.00 -4.74 27.85
N GLY A 94 14.22 -4.32 28.22
CA GLY A 94 15.19 -3.75 27.29
C GLY A 94 14.67 -2.51 26.55
N ARG A 95 14.98 -2.42 25.25
CA ARG A 95 14.58 -1.29 24.42
C ARG A 95 13.07 -1.23 24.12
N PHE A 96 12.36 -2.35 24.17
CA PHE A 96 10.92 -2.37 23.93
C PHE A 96 10.19 -1.54 25.00
N ALA A 97 10.47 -1.79 26.26
CA ALA A 97 9.92 -1.02 27.37
C ALA A 97 10.53 0.39 27.46
N SER A 98 11.87 0.52 27.50
CA SER A 98 12.54 1.81 27.72
C SER A 98 12.45 2.77 26.50
N GLY A 99 12.26 2.25 25.30
CA GLY A 99 12.10 3.02 24.05
C GLY A 99 10.68 3.49 23.80
N GLY A 100 9.74 3.16 24.68
CA GLY A 100 8.36 3.63 24.60
C GLY A 100 7.55 3.02 23.46
N TYR A 101 7.78 1.75 23.12
CA TYR A 101 7.01 1.03 22.12
C TYR A 101 5.65 0.58 22.63
N GLU A 102 5.56 0.31 23.93
CA GLU A 102 4.37 -0.25 24.55
C GLU A 102 3.20 0.74 24.59
N PRO A 103 1.98 0.28 24.24
CA PRO A 103 0.75 1.08 24.35
C PRO A 103 0.29 1.27 25.79
N PHE A 104 0.64 0.33 26.67
CA PHE A 104 0.29 0.37 28.09
C PHE A 104 1.52 0.53 28.97
N ILE A 105 1.36 1.24 30.07
CA ILE A 105 2.25 1.18 31.22
C ILE A 105 1.75 0.01 32.09
N PRO A 106 2.61 -0.96 32.43
CA PRO A 106 2.22 -2.11 33.24
C PRO A 106 1.46 -1.74 34.52
N GLY A 107 0.51 -2.57 34.89
CA GLY A 107 -0.33 -2.39 36.06
C GLY A 107 -0.60 -3.73 36.79
N PRO A 108 -1.35 -3.71 37.89
CA PRO A 108 -1.68 -4.91 38.63
C PRO A 108 -2.56 -5.88 37.85
N ASN A 109 -2.65 -7.11 38.31
CA ASN A 109 -3.53 -8.14 37.78
C ASN A 109 -4.67 -8.44 38.76
N PRO A 110 -5.82 -7.84 38.62
CA PRO A 110 -6.96 -8.13 39.51
C PRO A 110 -7.50 -9.56 39.32
N ASN A 111 -7.33 -10.18 38.13
CA ASN A 111 -7.84 -11.51 37.82
C ASN A 111 -9.33 -11.64 38.12
N GLU A 112 -10.09 -10.72 37.59
CA GLU A 112 -11.55 -10.67 37.75
C GLU A 112 -12.20 -10.87 36.38
N LEU A 113 -13.17 -11.80 36.30
CA LEU A 113 -13.91 -12.04 35.06
C LEU A 113 -14.56 -10.75 34.55
N THR A 114 -14.19 -10.38 33.34
CA THR A 114 -14.73 -9.20 32.68
C THR A 114 -15.08 -9.49 31.22
N THR A 115 -15.90 -8.64 30.62
CA THR A 115 -16.32 -8.76 29.23
C THR A 115 -16.01 -7.47 28.48
N LEU A 116 -16.06 -7.52 27.13
CA LEU A 116 -15.90 -6.33 26.30
C LEU A 116 -16.95 -5.28 26.67
N GLY A 117 -16.47 -4.09 27.01
CA GLY A 117 -17.28 -2.91 27.31
C GLY A 117 -17.39 -1.97 26.12
N THR A 118 -17.08 -0.69 26.35
CA THR A 118 -17.13 0.33 25.28
C THR A 118 -15.90 0.28 24.39
N PHE A 119 -16.07 0.46 23.10
CA PHE A 119 -14.96 0.50 22.14
C PHE A 119 -15.23 1.45 20.98
N ASP A 120 -14.16 1.87 20.29
CA ASP A 120 -14.25 2.63 19.05
C ASP A 120 -14.72 1.74 17.90
N THR A 121 -15.98 1.89 17.53
CA THR A 121 -16.60 1.12 16.43
C THR A 121 -16.02 1.47 15.05
N SER A 122 -15.28 2.56 14.92
CA SER A 122 -14.58 2.95 13.69
C SER A 122 -13.18 2.35 13.58
N SER A 123 -12.65 1.80 14.66
CA SER A 123 -11.31 1.20 14.69
C SER A 123 -11.26 -0.09 13.86
N PRO A 124 -10.32 -0.20 12.90
CA PRO A 124 -10.11 -1.43 12.14
C PRO A 124 -9.80 -2.65 13.03
N LEU A 125 -9.20 -2.45 14.21
CA LEU A 125 -8.95 -3.52 15.18
C LEU A 125 -10.22 -4.23 15.63
N MET A 126 -11.32 -3.49 15.75
CA MET A 126 -12.59 -4.03 16.25
C MET A 126 -13.49 -4.60 15.15
N GLN A 127 -13.03 -4.63 13.89
CA GLN A 127 -13.85 -5.14 12.80
C GLN A 127 -14.15 -6.63 12.96
N GLY A 128 -15.44 -6.98 13.12
CA GLY A 128 -15.90 -8.35 13.34
C GLY A 128 -15.62 -8.89 14.75
N VAL A 129 -15.12 -8.07 15.67
CA VAL A 129 -15.02 -8.40 17.10
C VAL A 129 -16.34 -8.05 17.77
N THR A 130 -16.99 -9.06 18.32
CA THR A 130 -18.32 -8.92 18.93
C THR A 130 -18.35 -9.31 20.40
N LYS A 131 -17.47 -10.21 20.80
CA LYS A 131 -17.36 -10.72 22.17
C LYS A 131 -15.89 -10.89 22.54
N LEU A 132 -15.51 -10.37 23.69
CA LEU A 132 -14.28 -10.72 24.39
C LEU A 132 -14.66 -10.93 25.86
N GLU A 133 -14.10 -11.96 26.46
CA GLU A 133 -14.31 -12.30 27.88
C GLU A 133 -12.99 -12.88 28.41
N ALA A 134 -12.52 -12.40 29.54
CA ALA A 134 -11.29 -12.89 30.17
C ALA A 134 -11.37 -12.76 31.68
N GLU A 135 -10.94 -13.80 32.41
CA GLU A 135 -10.76 -13.80 33.85
C GLU A 135 -9.35 -13.33 34.20
N PHE A 136 -8.33 -13.85 33.52
CA PHE A 136 -6.96 -13.41 33.70
C PHE A 136 -6.69 -12.14 32.87
N ASN A 137 -6.52 -11.04 33.57
CA ASN A 137 -6.35 -9.72 32.98
C ASN A 137 -5.53 -8.79 33.86
N THR A 138 -4.99 -7.74 33.26
CA THR A 138 -4.25 -6.68 33.94
C THR A 138 -5.05 -5.38 33.97
N ASP A 139 -4.69 -4.46 34.85
CA ASP A 139 -5.23 -3.10 34.94
C ASP A 139 -4.12 -2.08 34.59
N PRO A 140 -3.71 -2.00 33.34
CA PRO A 140 -2.65 -1.10 32.91
C PRO A 140 -3.20 0.32 32.73
N THR A 141 -2.28 1.28 32.63
CA THR A 141 -2.62 2.65 32.25
C THR A 141 -2.12 2.98 30.85
N LEU A 142 -2.85 3.85 30.14
CA LEU A 142 -2.50 4.22 28.77
C LEU A 142 -1.15 4.96 28.72
N ALA A 143 -0.21 4.49 27.91
CA ALA A 143 1.10 5.13 27.73
C ALA A 143 1.01 6.44 26.94
N PRO A 144 1.90 7.42 27.17
CA PRO A 144 1.94 8.64 26.40
C PRO A 144 2.08 8.37 24.89
N GLY A 145 1.19 8.96 24.09
CA GLY A 145 1.15 8.79 22.63
C GLY A 145 0.49 7.51 22.15
N ALA A 146 -0.03 6.66 23.03
CA ALA A 146 -0.89 5.54 22.68
C ALA A 146 -2.33 5.98 22.42
N THR A 147 -3.08 5.17 21.71
CA THR A 147 -4.51 5.36 21.45
C THR A 147 -5.30 4.22 22.07
N LEU A 148 -6.23 4.55 22.95
CA LEU A 148 -7.16 3.60 23.54
C LEU A 148 -8.22 3.22 22.49
N VAL A 149 -8.48 1.91 22.36
CA VAL A 149 -9.45 1.35 21.41
C VAL A 149 -10.68 0.79 22.11
N ALA A 150 -10.47 0.10 23.23
CA ALA A 150 -11.56 -0.53 23.96
C ALA A 150 -11.32 -0.51 25.48
N LYS A 151 -12.42 -0.55 26.21
CA LYS A 151 -12.45 -0.77 27.65
C LYS A 151 -13.19 -2.06 27.98
N TRP A 152 -12.84 -2.67 29.10
CA TRP A 152 -13.63 -3.70 29.73
C TRP A 152 -14.95 -3.14 30.27
N ALA A 153 -15.91 -4.00 30.56
CA ALA A 153 -17.22 -3.61 31.09
C ALA A 153 -17.12 -2.95 32.48
N ASP A 154 -16.09 -3.23 33.23
CA ASP A 154 -15.77 -2.62 34.52
C ASP A 154 -15.08 -1.24 34.40
N GLY A 155 -14.76 -0.80 33.19
CA GLY A 155 -14.17 0.52 32.89
C GLY A 155 -12.65 0.53 32.78
N ARG A 156 -11.97 -0.58 33.06
CA ARG A 156 -10.50 -0.70 32.86
C ARG A 156 -10.12 -0.66 31.39
N ASP A 157 -8.87 -0.30 31.08
CA ASP A 157 -8.38 -0.23 29.70
C ASP A 157 -8.12 -1.64 29.16
N ALA A 158 -8.76 -1.99 28.02
CA ALA A 158 -8.73 -3.34 27.47
C ALA A 158 -7.78 -3.47 26.27
N ILE A 159 -7.87 -2.56 25.32
CA ILE A 159 -7.13 -2.63 24.06
C ILE A 159 -6.61 -1.24 23.72
N ALA A 160 -5.31 -1.14 23.48
CA ALA A 160 -4.69 0.10 22.96
C ALA A 160 -3.65 -0.22 21.89
N TYR A 161 -3.30 0.77 21.09
CA TYR A 161 -2.17 0.66 20.14
C TYR A 161 -1.26 1.88 20.20
N LYS A 162 0.01 1.67 19.82
CA LYS A 162 1.01 2.71 19.64
C LYS A 162 1.94 2.33 18.49
N GLY A 163 1.95 3.11 17.42
CA GLY A 163 2.70 2.76 16.23
C GLY A 163 2.23 1.42 15.64
N ARG A 164 3.06 0.39 15.74
CA ARG A 164 2.81 -0.98 15.24
C ARG A 164 2.65 -2.01 16.34
N VAL A 165 2.48 -1.57 17.56
CA VAL A 165 2.24 -2.42 18.73
C VAL A 165 0.79 -2.28 19.15
N VAL A 166 0.11 -3.40 19.33
CA VAL A 166 -1.21 -3.51 19.95
C VAL A 166 -1.02 -4.22 21.29
N SER A 167 -1.55 -3.68 22.36
CA SER A 167 -1.60 -4.37 23.65
C SER A 167 -3.03 -4.66 24.05
N ILE A 168 -3.23 -5.86 24.57
CA ILE A 168 -4.51 -6.40 25.03
C ILE A 168 -4.30 -6.82 26.49
N SER A 169 -5.06 -6.24 27.41
CA SER A 169 -4.91 -6.50 28.84
C SER A 169 -5.61 -7.80 29.29
N ALA A 170 -5.63 -8.82 28.44
CA ALA A 170 -6.15 -10.15 28.72
C ALA A 170 -5.08 -11.20 28.45
N TYR A 171 -5.05 -12.26 29.23
CA TYR A 171 -4.25 -13.45 28.99
C TYR A 171 -5.09 -14.48 28.22
N THR A 172 -4.49 -15.08 27.20
CA THR A 172 -5.14 -16.05 26.30
C THR A 172 -4.39 -17.38 26.23
N GLY A 173 -3.64 -17.72 27.27
CA GLY A 173 -3.06 -19.04 27.43
C GLY A 173 -4.13 -20.10 27.67
N ASP A 174 -3.82 -21.33 27.32
CA ASP A 174 -4.70 -22.46 27.60
C ASP A 174 -4.50 -22.90 29.06
N GLN A 175 -5.56 -23.34 29.68
CA GLN A 175 -5.52 -23.95 31.00
C GLN A 175 -5.00 -25.41 30.92
N ASN A 176 -4.84 -26.05 32.06
CA ASN A 176 -4.48 -27.46 32.14
C ASN A 176 -5.41 -28.32 31.27
N PRO A 177 -4.89 -29.38 30.62
CA PRO A 177 -5.71 -30.26 29.80
C PRO A 177 -6.95 -30.77 30.50
N GLY A 178 -8.13 -30.43 29.98
CA GLY A 178 -9.42 -30.83 30.52
C GLY A 178 -10.14 -29.75 31.32
N GLU A 179 -9.53 -28.62 31.61
CA GLU A 179 -10.19 -27.46 32.19
C GLU A 179 -10.64 -26.50 31.07
N PRO A 180 -11.75 -25.79 31.25
CA PRO A 180 -12.19 -24.78 30.27
C PRO A 180 -11.23 -23.58 30.29
N ASP A 181 -10.99 -22.99 29.12
CA ASP A 181 -10.26 -21.73 29.01
C ASP A 181 -10.97 -20.63 29.82
N GLU A 182 -10.20 -19.84 30.58
CA GLU A 182 -10.72 -18.72 31.38
C GLU A 182 -10.86 -17.44 30.56
N TRP A 183 -10.98 -17.61 29.25
CA TRP A 183 -11.25 -16.58 28.28
C TRP A 183 -12.11 -17.12 27.13
N SER A 184 -12.84 -16.23 26.45
CA SER A 184 -13.62 -16.61 25.28
C SER A 184 -13.87 -15.42 24.35
N GLY A 185 -14.23 -15.71 23.09
CA GLY A 185 -14.62 -14.70 22.12
C GLY A 185 -13.60 -14.52 21.00
N ASP A 186 -13.61 -13.34 20.37
CA ASP A 186 -13.01 -13.07 19.07
C ASP A 186 -11.53 -12.63 19.13
N PHE A 187 -10.73 -13.12 20.09
CA PHE A 187 -9.33 -12.72 20.28
C PHE A 187 -8.47 -13.03 19.03
N GLY A 188 -8.70 -14.17 18.38
CA GLY A 188 -8.02 -14.50 17.13
C GLY A 188 -8.34 -13.49 16.01
N ARG A 189 -9.60 -13.05 15.90
CA ARG A 189 -9.99 -12.00 14.95
C ARG A 189 -9.33 -10.67 15.26
N LEU A 190 -9.34 -10.26 16.52
CA LEU A 190 -8.66 -9.04 16.99
C LEU A 190 -7.16 -9.06 16.64
N THR A 191 -6.49 -10.18 16.89
CA THR A 191 -5.07 -10.38 16.57
C THR A 191 -4.80 -10.25 15.07
N VAL A 192 -5.61 -10.89 14.23
CA VAL A 192 -5.44 -10.83 12.77
C VAL A 192 -5.76 -9.42 12.24
N ASN A 193 -6.73 -8.73 12.81
CA ASN A 193 -7.01 -7.34 12.45
C ASN A 193 -5.80 -6.42 12.69
N ALA A 194 -4.96 -6.69 13.70
CA ALA A 194 -3.76 -5.90 13.97
C ALA A 194 -2.76 -5.95 12.80
N VAL A 195 -2.46 -7.13 12.27
CA VAL A 195 -1.54 -7.25 11.12
C VAL A 195 -2.15 -6.69 9.84
N HIS A 196 -3.45 -6.86 9.62
CA HIS A 196 -4.14 -6.29 8.47
C HIS A 196 -4.10 -4.76 8.50
N TRP A 197 -4.28 -4.17 9.64
CA TRP A 197 -4.30 -2.72 9.79
C TRP A 197 -2.92 -2.10 9.90
N LEU A 198 -2.03 -2.63 10.74
CA LEU A 198 -0.73 -2.03 11.05
C LEU A 198 0.42 -2.61 10.21
N GLY A 199 0.20 -3.73 9.53
CA GLY A 199 1.21 -4.46 8.79
C GLY A 199 1.71 -3.75 7.54
N ARG A 200 2.65 -4.37 6.88
CA ARG A 200 3.20 -3.91 5.61
C ARG A 200 2.21 -4.15 4.48
N GLN A 201 2.02 -3.15 3.63
CA GLN A 201 1.10 -3.21 2.51
C GLN A 201 1.87 -3.32 1.19
N THR A 202 1.57 -4.34 0.40
CA THR A 202 2.20 -4.54 -0.90
C THR A 202 1.49 -3.75 -1.99
N LEU A 203 2.24 -2.93 -2.73
CA LEU A 203 1.77 -2.34 -3.98
C LEU A 203 2.37 -3.10 -5.17
N THR A 204 1.50 -3.66 -6.01
CA THR A 204 1.89 -4.25 -7.29
C THR A 204 1.53 -3.29 -8.44
N VAL A 205 2.51 -2.94 -9.26
CA VAL A 205 2.31 -2.09 -10.44
C VAL A 205 2.59 -2.90 -11.70
N THR A 206 1.60 -3.00 -12.59
CA THR A 206 1.71 -3.65 -13.90
C THR A 206 1.79 -2.59 -15.00
N ASN A 207 2.82 -2.63 -15.82
CA ASN A 207 2.91 -1.84 -17.03
C ASN A 207 2.33 -2.66 -18.19
N SER A 208 1.16 -2.28 -18.69
CA SER A 208 0.45 -3.01 -19.77
C SER A 208 1.21 -2.99 -21.11
N ASN A 209 2.16 -2.06 -21.29
CA ASN A 209 2.98 -1.95 -22.49
C ASN A 209 4.41 -1.48 -22.13
N PRO A 210 5.32 -2.41 -21.79
CA PRO A 210 6.69 -2.08 -21.36
C PRO A 210 7.52 -1.29 -22.38
N VAL A 211 7.24 -1.49 -23.67
CA VAL A 211 7.87 -0.71 -24.76
C VAL A 211 7.28 0.70 -24.84
N GLY A 212 6.07 0.90 -24.33
CA GLY A 212 5.32 2.15 -24.39
C GLY A 212 5.74 3.19 -23.38
N GLY A 213 6.34 2.79 -22.27
CA GLY A 213 6.73 3.72 -21.22
C GLY A 213 7.26 3.02 -19.97
N THR A 214 7.49 3.82 -18.95
CA THR A 214 7.94 3.37 -17.61
C THR A 214 7.05 3.96 -16.54
N VAL A 215 6.96 3.28 -15.41
CA VAL A 215 6.29 3.77 -14.19
C VAL A 215 7.31 3.81 -13.07
N SER A 216 7.32 4.87 -12.29
CA SER A 216 8.20 5.02 -11.13
C SER A 216 7.42 5.54 -9.93
N GLY A 217 7.92 5.26 -8.74
CA GLY A 217 7.45 5.73 -7.45
C GLY A 217 8.49 5.46 -6.38
N PRO A 218 8.24 5.80 -5.10
CA PRO A 218 9.13 5.46 -4.01
C PRO A 218 9.42 3.95 -3.99
N GLY A 219 10.69 3.55 -4.08
CA GLY A 219 11.10 2.14 -4.14
C GLY A 219 10.63 1.34 -5.37
N LEU A 220 10.03 1.99 -6.38
CA LEU A 220 9.49 1.37 -7.58
C LEU A 220 10.11 1.93 -8.86
N SER A 221 10.53 1.02 -9.76
CA SER A 221 10.95 1.36 -11.11
C SER A 221 10.53 0.22 -12.05
N CYS A 222 9.36 0.38 -12.68
CA CYS A 222 8.69 -0.71 -13.39
C CYS A 222 8.93 -0.66 -14.90
N GLY A 223 9.63 -1.66 -15.42
CA GLY A 223 9.63 -1.96 -16.84
C GLY A 223 8.39 -2.78 -17.25
N THR A 224 8.12 -3.89 -16.57
CA THR A 224 6.95 -4.75 -16.75
C THR A 224 6.04 -4.73 -15.54
N THR A 225 6.24 -5.65 -14.62
CA THR A 225 5.58 -5.68 -13.31
C THR A 225 6.64 -5.47 -12.25
N CYS A 226 6.32 -4.70 -11.25
CA CYS A 226 7.12 -4.52 -10.06
C CYS A 226 6.24 -4.44 -8.82
N SER A 227 6.80 -4.78 -7.68
CA SER A 227 6.14 -4.61 -6.40
C SER A 227 7.09 -4.01 -5.39
N ALA A 228 6.54 -3.29 -4.43
CA ALA A 228 7.25 -2.80 -3.26
C ALA A 228 6.32 -2.83 -2.07
N VAL A 229 6.93 -2.91 -0.89
CA VAL A 229 6.22 -2.95 0.39
C VAL A 229 6.29 -1.57 1.03
N PHE A 230 5.16 -1.12 1.53
CA PHE A 230 4.99 0.19 2.13
C PHE A 230 4.43 0.06 3.54
N THR A 231 4.68 1.03 4.38
CA THR A 231 4.03 1.12 5.68
C THR A 231 2.54 1.43 5.51
N PHE A 232 1.74 0.89 6.42
CA PHE A 232 0.32 1.22 6.48
C PHE A 232 0.10 2.75 6.50
N GLN A 233 -0.95 3.22 5.80
CA GLN A 233 -1.31 4.65 5.64
C GLN A 233 -0.25 5.50 4.91
N SER A 234 0.85 4.93 4.42
CA SER A 234 1.82 5.71 3.63
C SER A 234 1.22 6.18 2.31
N SER A 235 1.59 7.39 1.90
CA SER A 235 1.18 7.97 0.62
C SER A 235 2.20 7.64 -0.47
N VAL A 236 1.76 6.95 -1.52
CA VAL A 236 2.62 6.49 -2.63
C VAL A 236 2.20 7.15 -3.93
N PRO A 237 2.90 8.20 -4.38
CA PRO A 237 2.70 8.80 -5.69
C PRO A 237 3.35 7.95 -6.78
N LEU A 238 2.64 7.70 -7.88
CA LEU A 238 3.16 7.06 -9.08
C LEU A 238 3.30 8.07 -10.23
N THR A 239 4.41 7.96 -10.95
CA THR A 239 4.70 8.76 -12.14
C THR A 239 4.86 7.86 -13.35
N ALA A 240 4.09 8.14 -14.42
CA ALA A 240 4.19 7.44 -15.69
C ALA A 240 4.88 8.32 -16.74
N ALA A 241 5.87 7.77 -17.43
CA ALA A 241 6.59 8.44 -18.51
C ALA A 241 6.47 7.65 -19.82
N ALA A 242 5.80 8.21 -20.81
CA ALA A 242 5.64 7.58 -22.11
C ALA A 242 6.92 7.69 -22.96
N ASN A 243 7.32 6.60 -23.60
CA ASN A 243 8.42 6.55 -24.54
C ASN A 243 8.06 7.24 -25.88
N ASN A 244 9.07 7.57 -26.68
CA ASN A 244 8.84 8.17 -27.99
C ASN A 244 7.98 7.25 -28.88
N GLY A 245 6.91 7.80 -29.43
CA GLY A 245 5.93 7.08 -30.23
C GLY A 245 4.76 6.49 -29.46
N PHE A 246 4.65 6.81 -28.18
CA PHE A 246 3.56 6.40 -27.31
C PHE A 246 2.95 7.60 -26.55
N ALA A 247 1.80 7.38 -25.94
CA ALA A 247 1.13 8.29 -25.02
C ALA A 247 0.65 7.51 -23.82
N PHE A 248 0.74 8.09 -22.63
CA PHE A 248 0.17 7.51 -21.42
C PHE A 248 -1.36 7.62 -21.47
N ALA A 249 -2.05 6.49 -21.41
CA ALA A 249 -3.50 6.40 -21.52
C ALA A 249 -4.23 6.38 -20.15
N GLY A 250 -3.47 6.46 -19.07
CA GLY A 250 -4.01 6.52 -17.70
C GLY A 250 -3.70 5.28 -16.87
N TYR A 251 -3.96 5.43 -15.57
CA TYR A 251 -3.93 4.34 -14.60
C TYR A 251 -5.29 3.66 -14.52
N SER A 252 -5.31 2.41 -14.06
CA SER A 252 -6.49 1.64 -13.71
C SER A 252 -6.21 0.70 -12.53
N GLY A 253 -7.25 0.16 -11.90
CA GLY A 253 -7.14 -0.64 -10.68
C GLY A 253 -7.37 0.22 -9.43
N ALA A 254 -6.48 0.18 -8.45
CA ALA A 254 -6.61 0.94 -7.21
C ALA A 254 -6.54 2.47 -7.38
N CYS A 255 -6.10 2.97 -8.53
CA CYS A 255 -6.28 4.35 -8.95
C CYS A 255 -6.66 4.42 -10.43
N GLY A 256 -7.18 5.58 -10.88
CA GLY A 256 -7.63 5.78 -12.26
C GLY A 256 -7.27 7.16 -12.80
N GLY A 257 -7.32 7.29 -14.15
CA GLY A 257 -7.05 8.55 -14.82
C GLY A 257 -5.56 8.87 -14.98
N ALA A 258 -5.24 10.17 -15.11
CA ALA A 258 -3.90 10.62 -15.49
C ALA A 258 -2.90 10.75 -14.32
N SER A 259 -3.37 10.76 -13.10
CA SER A 259 -2.57 10.85 -11.87
C SER A 259 -2.92 9.72 -10.93
N CYS A 260 -1.95 9.27 -10.13
CA CYS A 260 -2.13 8.22 -9.16
C CYS A 260 -1.31 8.55 -7.92
N THR A 261 -1.99 8.75 -6.81
CA THR A 261 -1.41 8.75 -5.46
C THR A 261 -2.27 7.84 -4.62
N LEU A 262 -1.66 6.85 -4.01
CA LEU A 262 -2.33 5.83 -3.21
C LEU A 262 -2.07 6.06 -1.73
N THR A 263 -3.07 5.83 -0.90
CA THR A 263 -2.86 5.57 0.53
C THR A 263 -2.82 4.06 0.72
N MET A 264 -1.77 3.55 1.34
CA MET A 264 -1.55 2.10 1.52
C MET A 264 -2.26 1.58 2.76
N ASP A 265 -3.59 1.52 2.71
CA ASP A 265 -4.48 1.00 3.76
C ASP A 265 -4.80 -0.50 3.60
N ALA A 266 -4.35 -1.10 2.50
CA ALA A 266 -4.45 -2.52 2.16
C ALA A 266 -3.47 -2.83 1.01
N PRO A 267 -3.19 -4.10 0.68
CA PRO A 267 -2.51 -4.46 -0.56
C PRO A 267 -3.22 -3.89 -1.79
N LYS A 268 -2.46 -3.26 -2.68
CA LYS A 268 -3.04 -2.59 -3.86
C LYS A 268 -2.40 -3.03 -5.16
N ALA A 269 -3.21 -3.06 -6.22
CA ALA A 269 -2.75 -3.32 -7.58
C ALA A 269 -3.14 -2.17 -8.52
N VAL A 270 -2.18 -1.71 -9.31
CA VAL A 270 -2.35 -0.64 -10.28
C VAL A 270 -1.84 -1.10 -11.64
N SER A 271 -2.55 -0.78 -12.71
CA SER A 271 -2.09 -0.95 -14.07
C SER A 271 -1.87 0.42 -14.72
N ALA A 272 -0.70 0.62 -15.34
CA ALA A 272 -0.40 1.80 -16.14
C ALA A 272 -0.52 1.45 -17.63
N ASN A 273 -1.30 2.23 -18.35
CA ASN A 273 -1.64 1.95 -19.75
C ASN A 273 -0.94 2.93 -20.69
N PHE A 274 -0.23 2.39 -21.70
CA PHE A 274 0.45 3.18 -22.73
C PHE A 274 -0.04 2.79 -24.11
N GLU A 275 -0.43 3.79 -24.89
CA GLU A 275 -0.99 3.62 -26.24
C GLU A 275 -0.06 4.16 -27.31
N THR A 276 -0.12 3.54 -28.50
CA THR A 276 0.66 4.00 -29.65
C THR A 276 0.24 5.40 -30.08
N PHE A 277 1.24 6.29 -30.28
CA PHE A 277 1.09 7.59 -30.85
C PHE A 277 2.23 7.82 -31.85
N LYS A 278 2.02 7.51 -33.13
CA LYS A 278 3.07 7.55 -34.17
C LYS A 278 2.67 8.43 -35.36
N LEU A 279 3.59 9.28 -35.78
CA LEU A 279 3.43 10.09 -37.02
C LEU A 279 4.01 9.35 -38.21
N ALA A 280 3.28 9.26 -39.31
CA ALA A 280 3.80 8.70 -40.54
C ALA A 280 5.07 9.42 -40.99
N LYS A 281 6.10 8.67 -41.41
CA LYS A 281 7.36 9.24 -41.94
C LYS A 281 7.11 10.11 -43.18
N LYS A 282 6.28 9.66 -44.08
CA LYS A 282 5.92 10.37 -45.31
C LYS A 282 4.57 11.07 -45.18
N VAL A 283 4.46 12.28 -45.76
CA VAL A 283 3.21 13.05 -45.84
C VAL A 283 2.69 12.99 -47.28
N GLY A 284 1.44 12.61 -47.41
CA GLY A 284 0.74 12.70 -48.73
C GLY A 284 0.64 14.17 -49.17
N ARG A 285 0.95 14.47 -50.41
CA ARG A 285 0.95 15.84 -50.94
C ARG A 285 -0.07 15.97 -52.07
N ASN A 286 -0.84 17.06 -52.03
CA ASN A 286 -1.66 17.50 -53.15
C ASN A 286 -1.02 18.75 -53.78
N LYS A 287 -0.29 18.57 -54.86
CA LYS A 287 0.44 19.66 -55.52
C LYS A 287 -0.52 20.70 -56.11
N LYS A 288 -1.64 20.30 -56.72
CA LYS A 288 -2.63 21.23 -57.29
C LYS A 288 -3.16 22.22 -56.25
N ARG A 289 -3.40 21.74 -55.02
CA ARG A 289 -3.93 22.56 -53.91
C ARG A 289 -2.85 23.13 -53.00
N GLY A 290 -1.61 22.68 -53.10
CA GLY A 290 -0.53 23.06 -52.19
C GLY A 290 -0.76 22.59 -50.74
N THR A 291 -1.41 21.45 -50.54
CA THR A 291 -1.76 20.89 -49.24
C THR A 291 -1.08 19.54 -49.01
N GLY A 292 -1.13 19.05 -47.78
CA GLY A 292 -0.67 17.72 -47.42
C GLY A 292 -1.67 16.97 -46.54
N VAL A 293 -1.46 15.69 -46.38
CA VAL A 293 -2.18 14.85 -45.42
C VAL A 293 -1.17 14.07 -44.61
N LEU A 294 -1.15 14.30 -43.31
CA LEU A 294 -0.39 13.50 -42.35
C LEU A 294 -1.27 12.37 -41.81
N LYS A 295 -0.74 11.15 -41.86
CA LYS A 295 -1.33 10.01 -41.14
C LYS A 295 -0.75 9.93 -39.76
N VAL A 296 -1.60 9.80 -38.75
CA VAL A 296 -1.24 9.63 -37.33
C VAL A 296 -1.88 8.33 -36.85
N THR A 297 -1.08 7.41 -36.35
CA THR A 297 -1.56 6.17 -35.74
C THR A 297 -1.71 6.40 -34.24
N VAL A 298 -2.88 6.09 -33.71
CA VAL A 298 -3.19 6.14 -32.28
C VAL A 298 -3.64 4.75 -31.81
N GLY A 299 -3.34 4.41 -30.55
CA GLY A 299 -3.64 3.11 -29.95
C GLY A 299 -5.04 3.00 -29.35
N GLY A 300 -5.74 4.12 -29.18
CA GLY A 300 -7.05 4.17 -28.53
C GLY A 300 -7.84 5.43 -28.83
N ALA A 301 -8.94 5.61 -28.12
CA ALA A 301 -9.78 6.79 -28.18
C ALA A 301 -9.08 8.01 -27.55
N GLY A 302 -9.28 9.20 -28.12
CA GLY A 302 -8.65 10.41 -27.59
C GLY A 302 -8.74 11.59 -28.56
N THR A 303 -8.06 12.68 -28.21
CA THR A 303 -8.08 13.93 -28.99
C THR A 303 -6.71 14.25 -29.55
N LEU A 304 -6.67 14.50 -30.85
CA LEU A 304 -5.51 15.00 -31.59
C LEU A 304 -5.62 16.52 -31.78
N LEU A 305 -4.56 17.25 -31.41
CA LEU A 305 -4.42 18.68 -31.65
C LEU A 305 -3.20 18.94 -32.52
N LEU A 306 -3.42 19.51 -33.71
CA LEU A 306 -2.35 20.03 -34.57
C LEU A 306 -2.30 21.54 -34.42
N LYS A 307 -1.12 22.10 -34.10
CA LYS A 307 -0.86 23.53 -33.96
C LYS A 307 0.50 23.95 -34.54
N GLY A 308 0.65 25.21 -34.89
CA GLY A 308 1.90 25.80 -35.39
C GLY A 308 1.70 27.16 -36.04
N LYS A 309 2.77 27.97 -36.09
CA LYS A 309 2.72 29.31 -36.67
C LYS A 309 2.49 29.27 -38.22
N SER A 310 2.91 28.19 -38.87
CA SER A 310 2.88 28.03 -40.34
C SER A 310 1.80 27.10 -40.87
N VAL A 311 1.01 26.48 -40.03
CA VAL A 311 -0.06 25.53 -40.37
C VAL A 311 -1.39 25.93 -39.73
N LYS A 312 -2.51 25.63 -40.41
CA LYS A 312 -3.84 25.85 -39.85
C LYS A 312 -4.06 24.91 -38.66
N ARG A 313 -4.39 25.47 -37.48
CA ARG A 313 -4.74 24.69 -36.27
C ARG A 313 -5.99 23.86 -36.52
N GLN A 314 -6.02 22.65 -36.01
CA GLN A 314 -7.17 21.77 -36.02
C GLN A 314 -7.14 20.76 -34.90
N THR A 315 -8.33 20.35 -34.50
CA THR A 315 -8.55 19.27 -33.54
C THR A 315 -9.30 18.13 -34.20
N LYS A 316 -8.97 16.90 -33.92
CA LYS A 316 -9.70 15.71 -34.34
C LYS A 316 -9.81 14.72 -33.21
N THR A 317 -10.97 14.10 -33.05
CA THR A 317 -11.23 13.02 -32.13
C THR A 317 -11.02 11.67 -32.80
N ALA A 318 -10.33 10.78 -32.12
CA ALA A 318 -10.28 9.35 -32.45
C ALA A 318 -11.27 8.64 -31.53
N SER A 319 -12.19 7.86 -32.05
CA SER A 319 -13.16 7.08 -31.25
C SER A 319 -12.60 5.71 -30.81
N ALA A 320 -11.53 5.24 -31.48
CA ALA A 320 -10.86 3.98 -31.23
C ALA A 320 -9.42 4.01 -31.78
N ALA A 321 -8.68 2.93 -31.55
CA ALA A 321 -7.39 2.71 -32.20
C ALA A 321 -7.51 2.77 -33.73
N GLY A 322 -6.49 3.36 -34.36
CA GLY A 322 -6.53 3.46 -35.82
C GLY A 322 -5.65 4.56 -36.41
N VAL A 323 -5.84 4.81 -37.69
CA VAL A 323 -5.08 5.83 -38.45
C VAL A 323 -5.95 7.04 -38.73
N ILE A 324 -5.62 8.15 -38.13
CA ILE A 324 -6.30 9.43 -38.32
C ILE A 324 -5.57 10.25 -39.39
N LYS A 325 -6.31 10.76 -40.37
CA LYS A 325 -5.80 11.63 -41.40
C LYS A 325 -5.97 13.10 -41.02
N LEU A 326 -4.84 13.84 -40.91
CA LEU A 326 -4.81 15.27 -40.60
C LEU A 326 -4.43 16.08 -41.83
N PRO A 327 -5.33 16.91 -42.38
CA PRO A 327 -5.01 17.81 -43.49
C PRO A 327 -4.00 18.87 -43.06
N LEU A 328 -2.96 19.09 -43.86
CA LEU A 328 -1.96 20.11 -43.62
C LEU A 328 -2.17 21.26 -44.61
N THR A 329 -2.58 22.42 -44.09
CA THR A 329 -2.81 23.64 -44.88
C THR A 329 -1.90 24.76 -44.39
N ALA A 330 -1.13 25.36 -45.29
CA ALA A 330 -0.25 26.48 -44.96
C ALA A 330 -1.05 27.71 -44.51
N LYS A 331 -0.52 28.43 -43.50
CA LYS A 331 -1.08 29.66 -42.90
C LYS A 331 -0.07 30.82 -43.00
N ALA A 332 -0.54 32.02 -42.99
CA ALA A 332 0.24 33.26 -42.94
C ALA A 332 1.39 33.32 -43.99
N LYS A 333 2.63 33.62 -43.55
CA LYS A 333 3.81 33.71 -44.40
C LYS A 333 4.04 32.46 -45.24
N ALA A 334 3.79 31.24 -44.67
CA ALA A 334 3.95 29.99 -45.41
C ALA A 334 2.97 29.86 -46.61
N ARG A 335 1.74 30.37 -46.47
CA ARG A 335 0.77 30.42 -47.55
C ARG A 335 1.22 31.40 -48.68
N LYS A 336 1.79 32.55 -48.28
CA LYS A 336 2.34 33.52 -49.24
C LYS A 336 3.53 32.95 -50.01
N ALA A 337 4.48 32.31 -49.28
CA ALA A 337 5.62 31.62 -49.87
C ALA A 337 5.16 30.52 -50.85
N LEU A 338 4.19 29.70 -50.48
CA LEU A 338 3.65 28.64 -51.33
C LEU A 338 3.02 29.17 -52.64
N LYS A 339 2.37 30.34 -52.59
CA LYS A 339 1.84 31.02 -53.80
C LYS A 339 2.94 31.57 -54.68
N ASN A 340 3.96 32.20 -54.07
CA ASN A 340 4.98 32.94 -54.83
C ASN A 340 6.10 32.04 -55.39
N THR A 341 6.48 30.98 -54.63
CA THR A 341 7.65 30.13 -54.95
C THR A 341 7.29 28.67 -55.21
N GLY A 342 6.01 28.32 -55.18
CA GLY A 342 5.56 26.93 -55.32
C GLY A 342 5.96 26.00 -54.15
N LYS A 343 6.66 26.51 -53.15
CA LYS A 343 7.16 25.70 -51.98
C LYS A 343 6.99 26.46 -50.70
N ALA A 344 6.66 25.73 -49.60
CA ALA A 344 6.65 26.28 -48.25
C ALA A 344 7.03 25.20 -47.21
N LYS A 345 8.02 25.51 -46.36
CA LYS A 345 8.34 24.70 -45.20
C LYS A 345 7.37 25.07 -44.09
N ILE A 346 6.65 24.08 -43.55
CA ILE A 346 5.77 24.22 -42.41
C ILE A 346 6.34 23.40 -41.24
N LYS A 347 6.40 24.00 -40.04
CA LYS A 347 6.73 23.34 -38.79
C LYS A 347 5.48 23.34 -37.92
N PHE A 348 5.17 22.21 -37.32
CA PHE A 348 3.98 22.04 -36.49
C PHE A 348 4.24 21.01 -35.40
N GLU A 349 3.43 21.11 -34.39
CA GLU A 349 3.35 20.22 -33.23
C GLU A 349 2.02 19.47 -33.30
N ILE A 350 2.04 18.21 -32.96
CA ILE A 350 0.87 17.36 -32.81
C ILE A 350 0.88 16.78 -31.41
N SER A 351 -0.20 17.00 -30.68
CA SER A 351 -0.44 16.37 -29.40
C SER A 351 -1.56 15.36 -29.52
N PHE A 352 -1.40 14.22 -28.91
CA PHE A 352 -2.46 13.23 -28.70
C PHE A 352 -2.71 13.10 -27.22
N THR A 353 -3.95 13.26 -26.79
CA THR A 353 -4.41 13.06 -25.42
C THR A 353 -5.37 11.88 -25.44
N PRO A 354 -4.97 10.68 -24.98
CA PRO A 354 -5.87 9.56 -24.78
C PRO A 354 -6.97 9.91 -23.79
N ASN A 355 -8.12 9.27 -23.89
CA ASN A 355 -9.17 9.40 -22.88
C ASN A 355 -8.64 8.88 -21.54
N GLY A 356 -8.74 9.69 -20.48
CA GLY A 356 -8.22 9.35 -19.15
C GLY A 356 -6.70 9.47 -18.98
N GLY A 357 -5.94 9.84 -20.05
CA GLY A 357 -4.49 9.92 -20.02
C GLY A 357 -3.93 11.34 -20.14
N THR A 358 -2.63 11.43 -20.32
CA THR A 358 -1.90 12.70 -20.51
C THR A 358 -1.54 12.95 -21.97
N ALA A 359 -1.40 14.23 -22.34
CA ALA A 359 -1.02 14.64 -23.69
C ALA A 359 0.43 14.26 -24.00
N ALA A 360 0.65 13.43 -25.01
CA ALA A 360 1.94 13.22 -25.64
C ALA A 360 2.09 14.12 -26.86
N THR A 361 3.27 14.69 -27.07
CA THR A 361 3.50 15.69 -28.10
C THR A 361 4.69 15.32 -29.01
N GLN A 362 4.52 15.47 -30.32
CA GLN A 362 5.58 15.29 -31.30
C GLN A 362 5.64 16.50 -32.25
N THR A 363 6.85 16.89 -32.65
CA THR A 363 7.08 17.99 -33.61
C THR A 363 7.52 17.44 -34.96
N LYS A 364 7.00 18.03 -36.05
CA LYS A 364 7.39 17.67 -37.42
C LYS A 364 7.50 18.89 -38.33
N SER A 365 8.43 18.80 -39.27
CA SER A 365 8.57 19.77 -40.35
C SER A 365 8.32 19.10 -41.72
N VAL A 366 7.61 19.77 -42.58
CA VAL A 366 7.26 19.26 -43.93
C VAL A 366 7.35 20.38 -44.93
N VAL A 367 7.79 20.06 -46.15
CA VAL A 367 7.73 21.00 -47.30
C VAL A 367 6.47 20.68 -48.12
N LEU A 368 5.53 21.61 -48.12
CA LEU A 368 4.40 21.59 -49.05
C LEU A 368 4.88 22.12 -50.41
N LYS A 369 4.33 21.58 -51.51
CA LYS A 369 4.62 21.99 -52.88
C LYS A 369 3.32 22.32 -53.61
N ARG A 370 3.34 23.33 -54.44
CA ARG A 370 2.26 23.72 -55.35
C ARG A 370 2.83 23.84 -56.76
N SER A 371 2.23 23.13 -57.68
CA SER A 371 2.48 23.23 -59.10
C SER A 371 1.45 24.15 -59.75
#